data_ff712e8328daf6fd1a4ab62ac06a7980
#
_entry.id   ff712e8328daf6fd1a4ab62ac06a7980
#
_cell.length_a   1.000
_cell.length_b   1.000
_cell.length_c   1.000
_cell.angle_alpha   90.00
_cell.angle_beta   90.00
_cell.angle_gamma   90.00
#
_symmetry.space_group_name_H-M   'P 1'
#
loop_
_entity.id
_entity.type
_entity.pdbx_description
1 polymer ?
#
loop_
_entity_poly.entity_id
_entity_poly.type
_entity_poly.pdbx_seq_one_letter_code
_entity_poly.pdbx_strand_id
1 'polypeptide(L)' 'MMERQYIFKIYYCGDFLCEMIAHTKWEAIDRAFSEYVGSIDNLTREKIIAKKLG' A
#
# COMPACT_ATOMS: atom_id res chain seq x y z
N MET A 1 10.41 18.45 13.36
CA MET A 1 11.19 17.69 12.38
C MET A 1 10.26 17.11 11.34
N MET A 2 10.63 17.25 10.07
CA MET A 2 9.79 16.75 8.98
C MET A 2 10.15 15.32 8.66
N GLU A 3 9.13 14.48 8.58
CA GLU A 3 9.33 13.09 8.16
C GLU A 3 9.27 13.02 6.65
N ARG A 4 10.08 12.15 6.10
CA ARG A 4 10.07 11.95 4.67
C ARG A 4 8.90 11.09 4.26
N GLN A 5 8.31 11.48 3.14
CA GLN A 5 7.28 10.68 2.51
C GLN A 5 7.83 10.05 1.25
N TYR A 6 7.40 8.84 0.98
CA TYR A 6 7.83 8.10 -0.18
C TYR A 6 6.63 7.63 -0.97
N ILE A 7 6.84 7.38 -2.25
CA ILE A 7 5.81 6.81 -3.10
C ILE A 7 6.01 5.31 -3.11
N PHE A 8 4.94 4.58 -2.81
CA PHE A 8 4.96 3.11 -2.85
C PHE A 8 4.02 2.61 -3.92
N LYS A 9 4.48 1.65 -4.71
CA LYS A 9 3.60 0.93 -5.61
C LYS A 9 2.96 -0.21 -4.84
N ILE A 10 1.64 -0.29 -4.92
CA ILE A 10 0.88 -1.28 -4.17
C ILE A 10 0.44 -2.40 -5.11
N TYR A 11 0.75 -3.63 -4.70
CA TYR A 11 0.37 -4.82 -5.43
C TYR A 11 -0.46 -5.73 -4.54
N TYR A 12 -1.39 -6.44 -5.14
CA TYR A 12 -2.18 -7.44 -4.43
C TYR A 12 -2.23 -8.70 -5.27
N CYS A 13 -1.74 -9.80 -4.71
CA CYS A 13 -1.66 -11.08 -5.42
C CYS A 13 -0.95 -10.94 -6.77
N GLY A 14 0.09 -10.09 -6.80
CA GLY A 14 0.88 -9.90 -8.01
C GLY A 14 0.34 -8.83 -8.96
N ASP A 15 -0.87 -8.34 -8.72
CA ASP A 15 -1.49 -7.33 -9.59
C ASP A 15 -1.26 -5.94 -9.03
N PHE A 16 -0.89 -5.02 -9.90
CA PHE A 16 -0.72 -3.63 -9.52
C PHE A 16 -2.06 -3.00 -9.21
N LEU A 17 -2.18 -2.34 -8.07
CA LEU A 17 -3.40 -1.64 -7.67
C LEU A 17 -3.28 -0.13 -7.84
N CYS A 18 -2.28 0.46 -7.19
CA CYS A 18 -2.16 1.91 -7.17
C CYS A 18 -0.82 2.32 -6.60
N GLU A 19 -0.59 3.64 -6.59
CA GLU A 19 0.53 4.23 -5.88
C GLU A 19 0.01 4.92 -4.64
N MET A 20 0.78 4.84 -3.58
CA MET A 20 0.37 5.36 -2.29
C MET A 20 1.53 6.14 -1.68
N ILE A 21 1.26 7.34 -1.16
CA ILE A 21 2.28 8.13 -0.48
C ILE A 21 2.20 7.82 1.00
N ALA A 22 3.33 7.48 1.60
CA ALA A 22 3.39 7.12 3.01
C ALA A 22 4.81 7.29 3.52
N HIS A 23 4.95 7.30 4.84
CA HIS A 23 6.26 7.42 5.47
C HIS A 23 7.00 6.09 5.50
N THR A 24 6.26 4.99 5.65
CA THR A 24 6.83 3.66 5.72
C THR A 24 6.02 2.70 4.86
N LYS A 25 6.65 1.57 4.56
CA LYS A 25 5.98 0.50 3.84
C LYS A 25 4.71 0.04 4.56
N TRP A 26 4.80 -0.08 5.88
CA TRP A 26 3.65 -0.56 6.66
C TRP A 26 2.50 0.43 6.63
N GLU A 27 2.80 1.71 6.67
CA GLU A 27 1.78 2.73 6.55
C GLU A 27 1.11 2.67 5.17
N ALA A 28 1.91 2.44 4.13
CA ALA A 28 1.36 2.32 2.79
C ALA A 28 0.42 1.12 2.68
N ILE A 29 0.79 0.01 3.28
CA ILE A 29 -0.05 -1.19 3.28
C ILE A 29 -1.35 -0.93 4.03
N ASP A 30 -1.28 -0.28 5.20
CA ASP A 30 -2.48 0.03 5.97
C ASP A 30 -3.42 0.95 5.19
N ARG A 31 -2.88 1.96 4.55
CA ARG A 31 -3.69 2.87 3.75
C ARG A 31 -4.34 2.15 2.57
N ALA A 32 -3.58 1.30 1.90
CA ALA A 32 -4.11 0.54 0.78
C ALA A 32 -5.21 -0.41 1.26
N PHE A 33 -5.01 -1.06 2.39
CA PHE A 33 -6.02 -1.95 2.95
C PHE A 33 -7.32 -1.19 3.20
N SER A 34 -7.23 -0.03 3.86
CA SER A 34 -8.41 0.78 4.15
C SER A 34 -9.13 1.21 2.88
N GLU A 35 -8.36 1.54 1.85
CA GLU A 35 -8.90 2.03 0.59
C GLU A 35 -9.67 0.94 -0.15
N TYR A 36 -9.18 -0.29 -0.12
CA TYR A 36 -9.72 -1.35 -0.97
C TYR A 36 -10.52 -2.41 -0.23
N VAL A 37 -10.60 -2.33 1.10
CA VAL A 37 -11.26 -3.39 1.87
C VAL A 37 -12.72 -3.56 1.49
N GLY A 38 -13.37 -2.50 1.03
CA GLY A 38 -14.76 -2.58 0.61
C GLY A 38 -14.95 -2.95 -0.85
N SER A 39 -13.85 -2.99 -1.61
CA SER A 39 -13.91 -3.22 -3.07
C SER A 39 -13.39 -4.58 -3.48
N ILE A 40 -12.51 -5.16 -2.68
CA ILE A 40 -11.89 -6.45 -2.99
C ILE A 40 -12.34 -7.46 -1.94
N ASP A 41 -12.99 -8.53 -2.39
CA ASP A 41 -13.45 -9.57 -1.50
C ASP A 41 -12.26 -10.33 -0.91
N ASN A 42 -12.35 -10.62 0.39
CA ASN A 42 -11.32 -11.40 1.09
C ASN A 42 -9.95 -10.74 1.08
N LEU A 43 -9.92 -9.43 1.01
CA LEU A 43 -8.66 -8.69 1.05
C LEU A 43 -7.98 -8.90 2.40
N THR A 44 -6.70 -9.26 2.38
CA THR A 44 -5.92 -9.39 3.60
C THR A 44 -4.65 -8.56 3.48
N ARG A 45 -4.21 -8.00 4.60
CA ARG A 45 -2.98 -7.20 4.61
C ARG A 45 -1.76 -8.00 4.21
N GLU A 46 -1.75 -9.28 4.55
CA GLU A 46 -0.60 -10.13 4.30
C GLU A 46 -0.29 -10.28 2.81
N LYS A 47 -1.32 -10.15 1.99
CA LYS A 47 -1.16 -10.30 0.54
C LYS A 47 -0.90 -8.98 -0.18
N ILE A 48 -0.94 -7.88 0.56
CA ILE A 48 -0.64 -6.58 -0.02
C ILE A 48 0.86 -6.35 0.04
N ILE A 49 1.44 -5.97 -1.08
CA ILE A 49 2.88 -5.69 -1.17
C ILE A 49 3.07 -4.24 -1.56
N ALA A 50 3.93 -3.55 -0.83
CA ALA A 50 4.28 -2.16 -1.12
C ALA A 50 5.75 -2.11 -1.51
N LYS A 51 6.03 -1.52 -2.66
CA LYS A 51 7.40 -1.35 -3.14
C LYS A 51 7.71 0.13 -3.24
N LYS A 52 8.74 0.55 -2.53
CA LYS A 52 9.14 1.96 -2.52
C LYS A 52 9.78 2.31 -3.86
N LEU A 53 9.37 3.44 -4.41
CA LEU A 53 9.97 3.99 -5.64
C LEU A 53 11.18 4.85 -5.29
N GLY A 54 12.21 4.72 -6.07
CA GLY A 54 13.41 5.56 -5.96
C GLY A 54 14.47 5.04 -5.04
#